data_e78a0f49d20a18979d7bb444643e3325
#
_entry.id   e78a0f49d20a18979d7bb444643e3325
#
_cell.length_a   1.000
_cell.length_b   1.000
_cell.length_c   1.000
_cell.angle_alpha   90.00
_cell.angle_beta   90.00
_cell.angle_gamma   90.00
#
_symmetry.space_group_name_H-M   'P 1'
#
loop_
_entity.id
_entity.type
_entity.pdbx_description
1 polymer ?
#
loop_
_entity_poly.entity_id
_entity_poly.type
_entity_poly.pdbx_seq_one_letter_code
_entity_poly.pdbx_strand_id
1 'polypeptide(L)'
;MRPGSAPAERLGESVPPSARRILDELGFLQAVERRGFFANRGNSVWWGGNDLRREAFADDQAGFHTDRADLEAVLAVEAEGAGVSLLNGATARTAEETADGWEIRCEGRVAMLRARWVIDATGRRGLLARAEGRQPDRGTTTLALIRRWRRHGGWPGEDAHDTLVESYADGWAWSVPLDAEVRCFTAMVDQRHTDLSGAEVARLLDAELGKTRHVGPTREGAEPDGEAWACPASLYTSANFGRSGLLLAGDAGSFIDPLSSFGVKKALSSGWLAGVVAHTALVEPSMTDTAVGFFDRREAEVYRRYRRASAEFFESAAAAHGTTYWKDRAEAARRSGGPEGDSPGDPDRIASEVPELEVRRAFDDLRKRTSLRAAPGSTLRTFEGPVVRGHRIVLLPHLASGTCPEGIRYVRGVDLLSLVDVAPHHAEVPDGWTAYNRAAPPVSLPDYLTALATAFAAGLLEHSE
;
A
#
# COMPACT_ATOMS: atom_id res chain seq x y z
N MET A 1 0.64 -21.80 2.85
CA MET A 1 1.56 -22.90 2.54
C MET A 1 2.90 -22.29 2.15
N ARG A 2 3.96 -22.51 2.92
CA ARG A 2 5.32 -22.00 2.61
C ARG A 2 6.11 -23.09 1.90
N PRO A 3 6.74 -22.82 0.72
CA PRO A 3 7.85 -23.63 0.25
C PRO A 3 8.99 -23.50 1.27
N GLY A 4 9.83 -24.52 1.44
CA GLY A 4 11.05 -24.39 2.26
C GLY A 4 11.87 -23.19 1.77
N SER A 5 12.33 -22.36 2.71
CA SER A 5 12.99 -21.09 2.46
C SER A 5 14.18 -21.24 1.52
N ALA A 6 14.06 -20.71 0.32
CA ALA A 6 15.22 -20.46 -0.53
C ALA A 6 16.00 -19.23 -0.01
N PRO A 7 17.32 -19.15 -0.20
CA PRO A 7 18.15 -18.01 0.22
C PRO A 7 17.67 -16.63 -0.31
N ALA A 8 16.86 -16.63 -1.36
CA ALA A 8 16.30 -15.42 -1.99
C ALA A 8 15.23 -14.69 -1.15
N GLU A 9 14.82 -15.20 0.00
CA GLU A 9 13.72 -14.66 0.80
C GLU A 9 14.15 -13.67 1.89
N ARG A 10 15.43 -13.36 1.99
CA ARG A 10 15.95 -12.40 2.97
C ARG A 10 15.99 -10.98 2.41
N LEU A 11 14.84 -10.50 1.95
CA LEU A 11 14.69 -9.14 1.48
C LEU A 11 14.55 -8.19 2.69
N GLY A 12 15.35 -7.12 2.68
CA GLY A 12 15.17 -6.02 3.62
C GLY A 12 13.90 -5.24 3.31
N GLU A 13 13.04 -5.11 4.30
CA GLU A 13 11.78 -4.38 4.18
C GLU A 13 11.80 -3.12 5.04
N SER A 14 11.36 -2.03 4.46
CA SER A 14 11.05 -0.79 5.17
C SER A 14 9.54 -0.72 5.37
N VAL A 15 9.08 -0.93 6.59
CA VAL A 15 7.67 -0.88 6.96
C VAL A 15 7.37 0.49 7.55
N PRO A 16 6.56 1.33 6.89
CA PRO A 16 6.33 2.71 7.32
C PRO A 16 5.50 2.77 8.62
N PRO A 17 5.56 3.90 9.37
CA PRO A 17 4.77 4.11 10.58
C PRO A 17 3.28 3.85 10.41
N SER A 18 2.73 4.20 9.26
CA SER A 18 1.32 4.01 8.95
C SER A 18 0.87 2.53 8.87
N ALA A 19 1.81 1.58 8.82
CA ALA A 19 1.49 0.16 8.92
C ALA A 19 1.14 -0.30 10.35
N ARG A 20 1.49 0.49 11.38
CA ARG A 20 1.16 0.18 12.79
C ARG A 20 -0.34 0.00 12.99
N ARG A 21 -1.14 0.85 12.34
CA ARG A 21 -2.61 0.78 12.45
C ARG A 21 -3.18 -0.55 11.95
N ILE A 22 -2.75 -1.04 10.79
CA ILE A 22 -3.24 -2.33 10.27
C ILE A 22 -2.71 -3.50 11.09
N LEU A 23 -1.48 -3.40 11.64
CA LEU A 23 -0.95 -4.41 12.56
C LEU A 23 -1.74 -4.44 13.88
N ASP A 24 -2.18 -3.29 14.38
CA ASP A 24 -3.02 -3.19 15.57
C ASP A 24 -4.44 -3.75 15.32
N GLU A 25 -5.05 -3.40 14.21
CA GLU A 25 -6.36 -3.94 13.78
C GLU A 25 -6.35 -5.47 13.64
N LEU A 26 -5.23 -6.03 13.21
CA LEU A 26 -5.00 -7.48 13.12
C LEU A 26 -4.64 -8.12 14.47
N GLY A 27 -4.37 -7.33 15.50
CA GLY A 27 -3.88 -7.80 16.80
C GLY A 27 -2.41 -8.21 16.80
N PHE A 28 -1.62 -7.85 15.79
CA PHE A 28 -0.23 -8.27 15.60
C PHE A 28 0.80 -7.23 16.09
N LEU A 29 0.38 -5.98 16.33
CA LEU A 29 1.30 -4.88 16.64
C LEU A 29 2.18 -5.18 17.85
N GLN A 30 1.61 -5.67 18.95
CA GLN A 30 2.37 -5.98 20.16
C GLN A 30 3.42 -7.08 19.93
N ALA A 31 3.12 -8.08 19.10
CA ALA A 31 4.09 -9.15 18.80
C ALA A 31 5.24 -8.63 17.93
N VAL A 32 4.96 -7.76 16.97
CA VAL A 32 5.95 -7.08 16.14
C VAL A 32 6.84 -6.18 16.99
N GLU A 33 6.28 -5.42 17.93
CA GLU A 33 7.04 -4.58 18.86
C GLU A 33 7.92 -5.40 19.82
N ARG A 34 7.39 -6.48 20.40
CA ARG A 34 8.17 -7.39 21.27
C ARG A 34 9.33 -8.05 20.55
N ARG A 35 9.22 -8.28 19.22
CA ARG A 35 10.34 -8.83 18.42
C ARG A 35 11.52 -7.85 18.36
N GLY A 36 11.27 -6.55 18.50
CA GLY A 36 12.32 -5.54 18.56
C GLY A 36 13.03 -5.35 17.22
N PHE A 37 12.29 -5.23 16.12
CA PHE A 37 12.85 -4.88 14.82
C PHE A 37 13.57 -3.53 14.86
N PHE A 38 14.51 -3.34 13.93
CA PHE A 38 15.26 -2.10 13.86
C PHE A 38 14.31 -0.93 13.53
N ALA A 39 14.43 0.17 14.25
CA ALA A 39 13.53 1.30 14.11
C ALA A 39 13.76 2.02 12.76
N ASN A 40 12.71 2.17 11.97
CA ASN A 40 12.69 3.08 10.82
C ASN A 40 12.35 4.49 11.31
N ARG A 41 13.36 5.37 11.38
CA ARG A 41 13.22 6.75 11.86
C ARG A 41 13.01 7.77 10.75
N GLY A 42 13.12 7.37 9.50
CA GLY A 42 12.92 8.29 8.39
C GLY A 42 13.31 7.75 7.02
N ASN A 43 13.16 8.62 6.06
CA ASN A 43 13.61 8.43 4.69
C ASN A 43 14.55 9.56 4.31
N SER A 44 15.73 9.24 3.78
CA SER A 44 16.68 10.16 3.16
C SER A 44 16.66 9.92 1.65
N VAL A 45 16.16 10.90 0.88
CA VAL A 45 15.82 10.74 -0.54
C VAL A 45 16.55 11.77 -1.38
N TRP A 46 17.32 11.31 -2.36
CA TRP A 46 17.94 12.09 -3.43
C TRP A 46 17.28 11.71 -4.77
N TRP A 47 16.26 12.49 -5.14
CA TRP A 47 15.45 12.17 -6.31
C TRP A 47 15.41 13.30 -7.32
N GLY A 48 15.80 13.01 -8.56
CA GLY A 48 15.85 14.00 -9.62
C GLY A 48 16.96 15.03 -9.46
N GLY A 49 17.95 14.81 -8.57
CA GLY A 49 19.04 15.75 -8.30
C GLY A 49 19.86 15.35 -7.08
N ASN A 50 20.69 16.30 -6.61
CA ASN A 50 21.56 16.09 -5.45
C ASN A 50 20.96 16.58 -4.13
N ASP A 51 19.80 17.22 -4.18
CA ASP A 51 19.19 17.81 -2.97
C ASP A 51 18.60 16.71 -2.10
N LEU A 52 19.00 16.68 -0.84
CA LEU A 52 18.45 15.78 0.16
C LEU A 52 17.05 16.25 0.59
N ARG A 53 16.07 15.40 0.38
CA ARG A 53 14.77 15.49 1.05
C ARG A 53 14.75 14.47 2.19
N ARG A 54 14.70 14.93 3.42
CA ARG A 54 14.61 14.09 4.60
C ARG A 54 13.20 14.15 5.18
N GLU A 55 12.62 12.99 5.41
CA GLU A 55 11.38 12.81 6.13
C GLU A 55 11.72 12.08 7.44
N ALA A 56 11.59 12.79 8.55
CA ALA A 56 11.84 12.22 9.88
C ALA A 56 10.50 11.75 10.50
N PHE A 57 10.52 10.57 11.10
CA PHE A 57 9.40 10.05 11.87
C PHE A 57 9.63 10.30 13.35
N ALA A 58 8.57 10.63 14.10
CA ALA A 58 8.65 10.77 15.55
C ALA A 58 9.00 9.43 16.19
N ASP A 59 9.83 9.45 17.26
CA ASP A 59 10.35 8.22 17.89
C ASP A 59 9.24 7.28 18.40
N ASP A 60 8.13 7.83 18.91
CA ASP A 60 6.95 7.08 19.36
C ASP A 60 6.09 6.56 18.20
N GLN A 61 6.36 7.01 16.98
CA GLN A 61 5.65 6.63 15.75
C GLN A 61 6.60 6.06 14.70
N ALA A 62 7.78 5.58 15.08
CA ALA A 62 8.71 4.96 14.16
C ALA A 62 8.10 3.74 13.46
N GLY A 63 8.50 3.54 12.21
CA GLY A 63 8.23 2.31 11.48
C GLY A 63 9.20 1.19 11.87
N PHE A 64 9.28 0.16 11.05
CA PHE A 64 10.15 -1.00 11.28
C PHE A 64 10.99 -1.29 10.05
N HIS A 65 12.27 -1.58 10.27
CA HIS A 65 13.12 -2.24 9.29
C HIS A 65 13.29 -3.70 9.69
N THR A 66 13.10 -4.60 8.75
CA THR A 66 13.10 -6.04 9.05
C THR A 66 13.56 -6.87 7.87
N ASP A 67 14.07 -8.05 8.15
CA ASP A 67 14.10 -9.15 7.18
C ASP A 67 12.65 -9.65 6.99
N ARG A 68 12.22 -9.81 5.74
CA ARG A 68 10.86 -10.29 5.44
C ARG A 68 10.55 -11.63 6.11
N ALA A 69 11.50 -12.56 6.14
CA ALA A 69 11.31 -13.88 6.74
C ALA A 69 11.05 -13.80 8.25
N ASP A 70 11.73 -12.87 8.93
CA ASP A 70 11.53 -12.65 10.37
C ASP A 70 10.15 -12.06 10.67
N LEU A 71 9.72 -11.07 9.88
CA LEU A 71 8.37 -10.52 10.01
C LEU A 71 7.31 -11.58 9.78
N GLU A 72 7.44 -12.35 8.69
CA GLU A 72 6.50 -13.44 8.39
C GLU A 72 6.49 -14.52 9.47
N ALA A 73 7.64 -14.80 10.13
CA ALA A 73 7.69 -15.76 11.23
C ALA A 73 6.90 -15.28 12.44
N VAL A 74 7.02 -14.00 12.80
CA VAL A 74 6.22 -13.39 13.88
C VAL A 74 4.72 -13.48 13.56
N LEU A 75 4.31 -13.05 12.35
CA LEU A 75 2.91 -13.09 11.96
C LEU A 75 2.35 -14.52 11.88
N ALA A 76 3.17 -15.50 11.50
CA ALA A 76 2.78 -16.90 11.47
C ALA A 76 2.46 -17.45 12.87
N VAL A 77 3.28 -17.12 13.87
CA VAL A 77 3.05 -17.52 15.27
C VAL A 77 1.75 -16.94 15.81
N GLU A 78 1.50 -15.67 15.57
CA GLU A 78 0.26 -15.01 15.99
C GLU A 78 -0.97 -15.61 15.28
N ALA A 79 -0.86 -15.94 13.99
CA ALA A 79 -1.94 -16.59 13.25
C ALA A 79 -2.25 -17.99 13.79
N GLU A 80 -1.23 -18.79 14.11
CA GLU A 80 -1.43 -20.11 14.76
C GLU A 80 -2.07 -19.95 16.15
N GLY A 81 -1.64 -18.94 16.93
CA GLY A 81 -2.26 -18.59 18.21
C GLY A 81 -3.74 -18.21 18.09
N ALA A 82 -4.13 -17.63 16.98
CA ALA A 82 -5.52 -17.31 16.65
C ALA A 82 -6.30 -18.50 16.05
N GLY A 83 -5.71 -19.71 15.99
CA GLY A 83 -6.37 -20.94 15.53
C GLY A 83 -6.21 -21.26 14.03
N VAL A 84 -5.32 -20.53 13.33
CA VAL A 84 -5.02 -20.84 11.93
C VAL A 84 -4.12 -22.09 11.84
N SER A 85 -4.50 -23.05 11.01
CA SER A 85 -3.67 -24.24 10.72
C SER A 85 -2.65 -23.91 9.64
N LEU A 86 -1.36 -23.83 9.99
CA LEU A 86 -0.27 -23.65 9.04
C LEU A 86 0.23 -24.99 8.53
N LEU A 87 0.15 -25.21 7.22
CA LEU A 87 0.60 -26.45 6.57
C LEU A 87 2.02 -26.26 6.02
N ASN A 88 3.00 -26.28 6.91
CA ASN A 88 4.41 -26.17 6.56
C ASN A 88 4.87 -27.37 5.71
N GLY A 89 5.62 -27.09 4.64
CA GLY A 89 6.10 -28.09 3.69
C GLY A 89 5.02 -28.62 2.72
N ALA A 90 3.87 -27.93 2.63
CA ALA A 90 2.88 -28.16 1.59
C ALA A 90 2.86 -27.00 0.60
N THR A 91 2.97 -27.30 -0.69
CA THR A 91 2.94 -26.29 -1.77
C THR A 91 1.71 -26.50 -2.63
N ALA A 92 0.81 -25.50 -2.70
CA ALA A 92 -0.30 -25.53 -3.64
C ALA A 92 0.21 -25.47 -5.08
N ARG A 93 -0.25 -26.38 -5.94
CA ARG A 93 0.10 -26.47 -7.37
C ARG A 93 -1.04 -26.03 -8.26
N THR A 94 -2.23 -26.52 -7.99
CA THR A 94 -3.45 -26.15 -8.71
C THR A 94 -4.58 -25.94 -7.71
N ALA A 95 -5.57 -25.16 -8.10
CA ALA A 95 -6.85 -25.08 -7.43
C ALA A 95 -7.95 -25.05 -8.49
N GLU A 96 -8.94 -25.92 -8.32
CA GLU A 96 -10.04 -26.12 -9.25
C GLU A 96 -11.36 -25.88 -8.53
N GLU A 97 -12.26 -25.16 -9.16
CA GLU A 97 -13.60 -24.90 -8.63
C GLU A 97 -14.48 -26.15 -8.80
N THR A 98 -15.28 -26.45 -7.82
CA THR A 98 -16.22 -27.57 -7.79
C THR A 98 -17.62 -27.07 -7.43
N ALA A 99 -18.63 -27.92 -7.49
CA ALA A 99 -20.00 -27.53 -7.10
C ALA A 99 -20.10 -27.06 -5.64
N ASP A 100 -19.23 -27.60 -4.74
CA ASP A 100 -19.27 -27.33 -3.30
C ASP A 100 -18.15 -26.40 -2.81
N GLY A 101 -17.39 -25.77 -3.72
CA GLY A 101 -16.26 -24.89 -3.40
C GLY A 101 -15.01 -25.21 -4.23
N TRP A 102 -13.88 -25.45 -3.57
CA TRP A 102 -12.56 -25.61 -4.21
C TRP A 102 -11.86 -26.88 -3.81
N GLU A 103 -11.19 -27.50 -4.75
CA GLU A 103 -10.17 -28.52 -4.52
C GLU A 103 -8.78 -27.98 -4.84
N ILE A 104 -7.89 -27.96 -3.84
CA ILE A 104 -6.52 -27.46 -3.96
C ILE A 104 -5.57 -28.66 -3.90
N ARG A 105 -4.87 -28.93 -5.01
CA ARG A 105 -3.85 -29.96 -5.07
C ARG A 105 -2.53 -29.42 -4.56
N CYS A 106 -1.91 -30.17 -3.67
CA CYS A 106 -0.68 -29.78 -3.01
C CYS A 106 0.41 -30.82 -3.24
N GLU A 107 1.65 -30.37 -3.24
CA GLU A 107 2.84 -31.21 -3.07
C GLU A 107 3.33 -31.16 -1.62
N GLY A 108 3.91 -32.23 -1.13
CA GLY A 108 4.47 -32.35 0.21
C GLY A 108 3.57 -33.14 1.15
N ARG A 109 3.43 -32.71 2.40
CA ARG A 109 2.76 -33.47 3.47
C ARG A 109 1.25 -33.63 3.28
N VAL A 110 0.63 -32.78 2.49
CA VAL A 110 -0.81 -32.78 2.21
C VAL A 110 -1.00 -32.86 0.70
N ALA A 111 -1.75 -33.87 0.23
CA ALA A 111 -1.98 -34.06 -1.20
C ALA A 111 -3.11 -33.16 -1.74
N MET A 112 -4.18 -32.97 -0.97
CA MET A 112 -5.36 -32.23 -1.39
C MET A 112 -6.05 -31.56 -0.21
N LEU A 113 -6.60 -30.37 -0.45
CA LEU A 113 -7.45 -29.60 0.47
C LEU A 113 -8.78 -29.29 -0.22
N ARG A 114 -9.85 -29.20 0.58
CA ARG A 114 -11.14 -28.68 0.15
C ARG A 114 -11.50 -27.44 0.96
N ALA A 115 -12.05 -26.43 0.28
CA ALA A 115 -12.41 -25.17 0.92
C ALA A 115 -13.63 -24.54 0.23
N ARG A 116 -14.46 -23.86 1.00
CA ARG A 116 -15.57 -23.05 0.43
C ARG A 116 -15.05 -21.77 -0.23
N TRP A 117 -13.98 -21.20 0.34
CA TRP A 117 -13.34 -19.98 -0.12
C TRP A 117 -11.83 -20.18 -0.24
N VAL A 118 -11.24 -19.57 -1.26
CA VAL A 118 -9.78 -19.48 -1.45
C VAL A 118 -9.38 -18.01 -1.48
N ILE A 119 -8.36 -17.68 -0.70
CA ILE A 119 -7.66 -16.41 -0.81
C ILE A 119 -6.28 -16.71 -1.34
N ASP A 120 -6.03 -16.34 -2.61
CA ASP A 120 -4.70 -16.47 -3.21
C ASP A 120 -3.80 -15.34 -2.67
N ALA A 121 -2.94 -15.68 -1.74
CA ALA A 121 -1.91 -14.82 -1.16
C ALA A 121 -0.51 -15.35 -1.51
N THR A 122 -0.35 -16.00 -2.68
CA THR A 122 0.92 -16.61 -3.11
C THR A 122 1.94 -15.60 -3.62
N GLY A 123 1.69 -14.33 -3.36
CA GLY A 123 2.57 -13.22 -3.73
C GLY A 123 2.69 -13.10 -5.25
N ARG A 124 3.86 -12.71 -5.72
CA ARG A 124 4.13 -12.46 -7.15
C ARG A 124 3.93 -13.69 -8.04
N ARG A 125 3.96 -14.89 -7.48
CA ARG A 125 3.65 -16.12 -8.21
C ARG A 125 2.19 -16.11 -8.72
N GLY A 126 1.23 -15.70 -7.86
CA GLY A 126 -0.20 -15.59 -8.17
C GLY A 126 -0.75 -16.88 -8.76
N LEU A 127 -0.98 -17.88 -7.93
CA LEU A 127 -1.39 -19.23 -8.39
C LEU A 127 -2.63 -19.20 -9.28
N LEU A 128 -3.62 -18.40 -8.90
CA LEU A 128 -4.91 -18.23 -9.59
C LEU A 128 -5.02 -16.94 -10.40
N ALA A 129 -4.15 -15.98 -10.17
CA ALA A 129 -4.23 -14.63 -10.75
C ALA A 129 -4.17 -14.61 -12.30
N ARG A 130 -3.56 -15.61 -12.95
CA ARG A 130 -3.56 -15.68 -14.41
C ARG A 130 -4.95 -15.95 -14.97
N ALA A 131 -5.73 -16.82 -14.32
CA ALA A 131 -7.11 -17.09 -14.69
C ALA A 131 -8.01 -15.87 -14.46
N GLU A 132 -7.66 -15.03 -13.48
CA GLU A 132 -8.36 -13.77 -13.15
C GLU A 132 -7.84 -12.57 -13.99
N GLY A 133 -7.14 -12.83 -15.09
CA GLY A 133 -6.76 -11.80 -16.07
C GLY A 133 -5.60 -10.92 -15.60
N ARG A 134 -4.55 -11.50 -14.98
CA ARG A 134 -3.32 -10.77 -14.66
C ARG A 134 -2.73 -10.11 -15.91
N GLN A 135 -2.53 -8.80 -15.84
CA GLN A 135 -1.99 -7.97 -16.90
C GLN A 135 -0.69 -7.31 -16.45
N PRO A 136 0.45 -7.59 -17.12
CA PRO A 136 1.66 -6.83 -16.89
C PRO A 136 1.47 -5.38 -17.33
N ASP A 137 2.09 -4.46 -16.61
CA ASP A 137 2.14 -3.07 -17.04
C ASP A 137 2.98 -2.99 -18.34
N ARG A 138 2.38 -2.45 -19.40
CA ARG A 138 3.00 -2.42 -20.73
C ARG A 138 4.00 -1.28 -20.82
N GLY A 139 5.22 -1.59 -21.23
CA GLY A 139 6.21 -0.61 -21.65
C GLY A 139 7.53 -0.62 -20.88
N THR A 140 7.57 -1.18 -19.65
CA THR A 140 8.82 -1.28 -18.90
C THR A 140 8.91 -2.62 -18.20
N THR A 141 10.08 -3.24 -18.28
CA THR A 141 10.43 -4.42 -17.48
C THR A 141 11.49 -4.02 -16.48
N THR A 142 11.33 -4.41 -15.24
CA THR A 142 12.23 -4.01 -14.14
C THR A 142 12.78 -5.24 -13.43
N LEU A 143 14.08 -5.20 -13.14
CA LEU A 143 14.78 -6.18 -12.35
C LEU A 143 15.33 -5.50 -11.10
N ALA A 144 15.11 -6.10 -9.94
CA ALA A 144 15.75 -5.73 -8.69
C ALA A 144 16.99 -6.58 -8.48
N LEU A 145 18.15 -5.94 -8.29
CA LEU A 145 19.43 -6.55 -7.93
C LEU A 145 19.65 -6.28 -6.45
N ILE A 146 19.90 -7.30 -5.66
CA ILE A 146 19.82 -7.21 -4.21
C ILE A 146 21.01 -7.92 -3.57
N ARG A 147 21.60 -7.31 -2.52
CA ARG A 147 22.59 -7.92 -1.65
C ARG A 147 22.63 -7.21 -0.31
N ARG A 148 23.11 -7.92 0.72
CA ARG A 148 23.38 -7.35 2.04
C ARG A 148 24.86 -7.04 2.19
N TRP A 149 25.15 -6.03 3.00
CA TRP A 149 26.48 -5.67 3.45
C TRP A 149 26.48 -5.53 4.97
N ARG A 150 27.61 -5.91 5.56
CA ARG A 150 27.88 -5.78 6.98
C ARG A 150 29.00 -4.77 7.19
N ARG A 151 28.79 -3.87 8.13
CA ARG A 151 29.82 -2.93 8.59
C ARG A 151 30.02 -3.10 10.09
N HIS A 152 31.18 -3.65 10.46
CA HIS A 152 31.54 -3.80 11.86
C HIS A 152 31.66 -2.43 12.54
N GLY A 153 31.05 -2.29 13.71
CA GLY A 153 30.98 -1.02 14.45
C GLY A 153 29.86 -0.07 14.01
N GLY A 154 28.98 -0.51 13.12
CA GLY A 154 27.77 0.19 12.71
C GLY A 154 27.94 1.15 11.55
N TRP A 155 26.82 1.64 11.04
CA TRP A 155 26.74 2.59 9.93
C TRP A 155 26.86 4.02 10.45
N PRO A 156 27.75 4.85 9.84
CA PRO A 156 27.96 6.24 10.28
C PRO A 156 26.85 7.15 9.74
N GLY A 157 26.68 8.31 10.40
CA GLY A 157 25.83 9.38 9.94
C GLY A 157 24.49 9.44 10.67
N GLU A 158 23.79 10.56 10.49
CA GLU A 158 22.48 10.80 11.08
C GLU A 158 21.38 9.95 10.45
N ASP A 159 21.62 9.41 9.25
CA ASP A 159 20.73 8.58 8.46
C ASP A 159 20.94 7.06 8.64
N ALA A 160 21.72 6.68 9.67
CA ALA A 160 21.97 5.27 10.00
C ALA A 160 20.67 4.44 10.19
N HIS A 161 19.60 5.09 10.62
CA HIS A 161 18.26 4.51 10.82
C HIS A 161 17.27 4.77 9.68
N ASP A 162 17.67 5.51 8.65
CA ASP A 162 16.79 5.88 7.57
C ASP A 162 16.82 4.86 6.43
N THR A 163 15.73 4.74 5.70
CA THR A 163 15.74 4.22 4.35
C THR A 163 16.40 5.25 3.44
N LEU A 164 17.45 4.86 2.73
CA LEU A 164 18.12 5.71 1.74
C LEU A 164 17.58 5.40 0.36
N VAL A 165 17.25 6.43 -0.42
CA VAL A 165 16.71 6.28 -1.78
C VAL A 165 17.39 7.28 -2.71
N GLU A 166 17.85 6.84 -3.87
CA GLU A 166 18.53 7.70 -4.87
C GLU A 166 18.16 7.30 -6.29
N SER A 167 17.78 8.29 -7.12
CA SER A 167 17.64 8.12 -8.56
C SER A 167 18.94 8.45 -9.28
N TYR A 168 19.28 7.69 -10.32
CA TYR A 168 20.41 7.96 -11.20
C TYR A 168 20.00 7.77 -12.68
N ALA A 169 20.91 7.97 -13.60
CA ALA A 169 20.60 8.04 -15.03
C ALA A 169 19.80 6.84 -15.58
N ASP A 170 20.16 5.61 -15.18
CA ASP A 170 19.61 4.38 -15.76
C ASP A 170 18.84 3.53 -14.75
N GLY A 171 18.50 4.09 -13.59
CA GLY A 171 17.85 3.33 -12.52
C GLY A 171 17.68 4.12 -11.23
N TRP A 172 17.37 3.42 -10.19
CA TRP A 172 17.36 3.94 -8.84
C TRP A 172 17.79 2.86 -7.84
N ALA A 173 18.27 3.30 -6.70
CA ALA A 173 18.74 2.41 -5.65
C ALA A 173 18.17 2.81 -4.30
N TRP A 174 18.02 1.83 -3.42
CA TRP A 174 17.72 2.09 -2.02
C TRP A 174 18.55 1.21 -1.09
N SER A 175 18.66 1.64 0.16
CA SER A 175 19.28 0.85 1.21
C SER A 175 18.44 0.90 2.48
N VAL A 176 18.22 -0.27 3.08
CA VAL A 176 17.43 -0.48 4.30
C VAL A 176 18.33 -1.10 5.36
N PRO A 177 18.49 -0.50 6.56
CA PRO A 177 19.19 -1.15 7.68
C PRO A 177 18.31 -2.28 8.24
N LEU A 178 18.90 -3.45 8.49
CA LEU A 178 18.22 -4.58 9.12
C LEU A 178 18.53 -4.66 10.61
N ASP A 179 19.72 -4.21 10.98
CA ASP A 179 20.20 -4.02 12.34
C ASP A 179 21.30 -2.93 12.35
N ALA A 180 21.98 -2.77 13.47
CA ALA A 180 23.03 -1.75 13.60
C ALA A 180 24.22 -1.95 12.65
N GLU A 181 24.50 -3.17 12.19
CA GLU A 181 25.64 -3.51 11.35
C GLU A 181 25.27 -3.95 9.93
N VAL A 182 24.04 -4.43 9.68
CA VAL A 182 23.64 -4.98 8.40
C VAL A 182 22.68 -4.06 7.67
N ARG A 183 22.97 -3.75 6.41
CA ARG A 183 22.04 -3.06 5.48
C ARG A 183 21.85 -3.89 4.21
N CYS A 184 20.61 -3.89 3.72
CA CYS A 184 20.26 -4.43 2.42
C CYS A 184 20.33 -3.31 1.38
N PHE A 185 21.06 -3.53 0.28
CA PHE A 185 21.13 -2.61 -0.85
C PHE A 185 20.45 -3.23 -2.05
N THR A 186 19.68 -2.43 -2.74
CA THR A 186 18.92 -2.83 -3.94
C THR A 186 19.09 -1.79 -5.03
N ALA A 187 19.34 -2.25 -6.26
CA ALA A 187 19.29 -1.42 -7.45
C ALA A 187 18.19 -1.90 -8.39
N MET A 188 17.39 -0.95 -8.91
CA MET A 188 16.30 -1.20 -9.86
C MET A 188 16.73 -0.77 -11.24
N VAL A 189 16.79 -1.74 -12.15
CA VAL A 189 17.30 -1.57 -13.51
C VAL A 189 16.32 -2.14 -14.55
N ASP A 190 16.55 -1.83 -15.83
CA ASP A 190 15.84 -2.51 -16.91
C ASP A 190 16.20 -4.00 -16.95
N GLN A 191 15.18 -4.84 -17.07
CA GLN A 191 15.36 -6.27 -17.24
C GLN A 191 15.82 -6.58 -18.68
N ARG A 192 17.13 -6.50 -18.90
CA ARG A 192 17.74 -6.84 -20.20
C ARG A 192 18.21 -8.30 -20.27
N HIS A 193 18.36 -8.96 -19.10
CA HIS A 193 18.86 -10.33 -18.97
C HIS A 193 17.97 -11.11 -18.00
N THR A 194 17.68 -12.35 -18.31
CA THR A 194 16.78 -13.19 -17.51
C THR A 194 17.50 -14.26 -16.70
N ASP A 195 18.69 -14.69 -17.15
CA ASP A 195 19.41 -15.84 -16.58
C ASP A 195 20.79 -15.38 -16.08
N LEU A 196 20.80 -14.66 -14.94
CA LEU A 196 22.04 -14.20 -14.31
C LEU A 196 22.45 -15.15 -13.19
N SER A 197 23.72 -15.57 -13.16
CA SER A 197 24.31 -16.23 -12.00
C SER A 197 24.47 -15.26 -10.83
N GLY A 198 24.58 -15.76 -9.59
CA GLY A 198 24.78 -14.92 -8.41
C GLY A 198 26.03 -14.01 -8.53
N ALA A 199 27.13 -14.51 -9.14
CA ALA A 199 28.34 -13.73 -9.39
C ALA A 199 28.11 -12.60 -10.42
N GLU A 200 27.29 -12.83 -11.44
CA GLU A 200 26.93 -11.79 -12.42
C GLU A 200 26.01 -10.75 -11.80
N VAL A 201 25.04 -11.17 -10.97
CA VAL A 201 24.19 -10.25 -10.22
C VAL A 201 25.03 -9.36 -9.31
N ALA A 202 26.01 -9.92 -8.58
CA ALA A 202 26.89 -9.16 -7.71
C ALA A 202 27.68 -8.09 -8.47
N ARG A 203 28.30 -8.46 -9.60
CA ARG A 203 29.05 -7.52 -10.46
C ARG A 203 28.16 -6.42 -11.03
N LEU A 204 26.95 -6.78 -11.48
CA LEU A 204 26.00 -5.81 -12.03
C LEU A 204 25.52 -4.86 -10.93
N LEU A 205 25.16 -5.38 -9.76
CA LEU A 205 24.75 -4.56 -8.62
C LEU A 205 25.86 -3.58 -8.20
N ASP A 206 27.11 -4.05 -8.12
CA ASP A 206 28.25 -3.18 -7.78
C ASP A 206 28.45 -2.06 -8.82
N ALA A 207 28.29 -2.38 -10.11
CA ALA A 207 28.36 -1.41 -11.19
C ALA A 207 27.21 -0.38 -11.11
N GLU A 208 25.97 -0.82 -10.80
CA GLU A 208 24.83 0.08 -10.68
C GLU A 208 24.94 0.98 -9.43
N LEU A 209 25.32 0.41 -8.28
CA LEU A 209 25.56 1.19 -7.06
C LEU A 209 26.74 2.16 -7.22
N GLY A 210 27.72 1.84 -8.08
CA GLY A 210 28.81 2.75 -8.44
C GLY A 210 28.38 3.99 -9.23
N LYS A 211 27.18 4.00 -9.83
CA LYS A 211 26.59 5.18 -10.51
C LYS A 211 25.91 6.14 -9.54
N THR A 212 25.62 5.72 -8.32
CA THR A 212 24.99 6.55 -7.30
C THR A 212 26.00 7.42 -6.59
N ARG A 213 25.56 8.58 -6.09
CA ARG A 213 26.42 9.54 -5.38
C ARG A 213 26.33 9.41 -3.86
N HIS A 214 25.21 8.88 -3.37
CA HIS A 214 24.89 8.81 -1.94
C HIS A 214 24.73 7.36 -1.47
N VAL A 215 23.82 6.60 -2.07
CA VAL A 215 23.49 5.23 -1.61
C VAL A 215 24.69 4.28 -1.76
N GLY A 216 25.35 4.25 -2.91
CA GLY A 216 26.48 3.36 -3.16
C GLY A 216 27.69 3.64 -2.27
N PRO A 217 28.16 4.90 -2.14
CA PRO A 217 29.27 5.26 -1.26
C PRO A 217 29.08 4.91 0.22
N THR A 218 27.82 4.84 0.71
CA THR A 218 27.53 4.41 2.08
C THR A 218 28.19 3.04 2.41
N ARG A 219 28.40 2.18 1.40
CA ARG A 219 29.06 0.86 1.56
C ARG A 219 30.58 0.94 1.86
N GLU A 220 31.18 2.12 1.78
CA GLU A 220 32.63 2.23 2.02
C GLU A 220 32.99 1.68 3.41
N GLY A 221 33.96 0.75 3.46
CA GLY A 221 34.35 0.05 4.68
C GLY A 221 33.38 -1.02 5.17
N ALA A 222 32.38 -1.41 4.36
CA ALA A 222 31.52 -2.54 4.62
C ALA A 222 31.89 -3.75 3.74
N GLU A 223 31.58 -4.93 4.22
CA GLU A 223 31.83 -6.20 3.52
C GLU A 223 30.51 -6.83 3.03
N PRO A 224 30.50 -7.52 1.87
CA PRO A 224 29.37 -8.29 1.43
C PRO A 224 28.93 -9.35 2.45
N ASP A 225 27.63 -9.37 2.79
CA ASP A 225 27.04 -10.35 3.71
C ASP A 225 26.09 -11.27 2.93
N GLY A 226 26.61 -12.41 2.51
CA GLY A 226 25.92 -13.39 1.70
C GLY A 226 25.98 -13.13 0.18
N GLU A 227 25.24 -13.95 -0.56
CA GLU A 227 25.20 -13.89 -2.02
C GLU A 227 24.29 -12.76 -2.53
N ALA A 228 24.58 -12.26 -3.71
CA ALA A 228 23.68 -11.37 -4.44
C ALA A 228 22.61 -12.19 -5.17
N TRP A 229 21.41 -11.64 -5.29
CA TRP A 229 20.33 -12.24 -6.06
C TRP A 229 19.55 -11.20 -6.83
N ALA A 230 18.79 -11.64 -7.81
CA ALA A 230 17.91 -10.78 -8.59
C ALA A 230 16.48 -11.31 -8.57
N CYS A 231 15.53 -10.39 -8.64
CA CYS A 231 14.14 -10.77 -8.81
C CYS A 231 13.41 -9.80 -9.76
N PRO A 232 12.48 -10.31 -10.60
CA PRO A 232 11.66 -9.45 -11.44
C PRO A 232 10.87 -8.47 -10.56
N ALA A 233 10.81 -7.19 -10.96
CA ALA A 233 10.11 -6.13 -10.23
C ALA A 233 9.19 -5.31 -11.16
N SER A 234 8.79 -5.90 -12.29
CA SER A 234 7.83 -5.30 -13.22
C SER A 234 6.44 -5.24 -12.60
N LEU A 235 5.76 -4.12 -12.80
CA LEU A 235 4.42 -3.88 -12.28
C LEU A 235 3.38 -4.71 -13.01
N TYR A 236 2.32 -5.09 -12.32
CA TYR A 236 1.15 -5.76 -12.89
C TYR A 236 -0.09 -5.55 -12.02
N THR A 237 -1.25 -5.77 -12.63
CA THR A 237 -2.54 -5.81 -11.94
C THR A 237 -3.39 -6.96 -12.50
N SER A 238 -4.40 -7.38 -11.76
CA SER A 238 -5.41 -8.31 -12.23
C SER A 238 -6.61 -7.54 -12.78
N ALA A 239 -7.32 -8.11 -13.77
CA ALA A 239 -8.56 -7.55 -14.27
C ALA A 239 -9.68 -7.67 -13.24
N ASN A 240 -9.66 -8.78 -12.47
CA ASN A 240 -10.56 -9.03 -11.37
C ASN A 240 -9.72 -9.42 -10.15
N PHE A 241 -9.97 -8.80 -9.02
CA PHE A 241 -9.33 -9.15 -7.74
C PHE A 241 -10.14 -10.15 -6.93
N GLY A 242 -11.44 -10.29 -7.25
CA GLY A 242 -12.30 -11.21 -6.55
C GLY A 242 -13.55 -11.61 -7.33
N ARG A 243 -14.02 -12.82 -7.04
CA ARG A 243 -15.34 -13.34 -7.42
C ARG A 243 -15.83 -14.27 -6.32
N SER A 244 -17.07 -14.72 -6.41
CA SER A 244 -17.62 -15.64 -5.41
C SER A 244 -16.68 -16.85 -5.22
N GLY A 245 -16.29 -17.11 -3.98
CA GLY A 245 -15.39 -18.20 -3.60
C GLY A 245 -13.89 -17.93 -3.78
N LEU A 246 -13.46 -16.82 -4.42
CA LEU A 246 -12.05 -16.51 -4.69
C LEU A 246 -11.72 -15.03 -4.49
N LEU A 247 -10.61 -14.75 -3.79
CA LEU A 247 -10.03 -13.41 -3.68
C LEU A 247 -8.51 -13.47 -3.92
N LEU A 248 -7.96 -12.43 -4.54
CA LEU A 248 -6.53 -12.25 -4.77
C LEU A 248 -5.98 -11.19 -3.82
N ALA A 249 -5.22 -11.58 -2.81
CA ALA A 249 -4.70 -10.68 -1.79
C ALA A 249 -3.23 -10.28 -2.03
N GLY A 250 -2.92 -9.02 -1.76
CA GLY A 250 -1.56 -8.49 -1.85
C GLY A 250 -0.96 -8.61 -3.25
N ASP A 251 0.29 -9.09 -3.34
CA ASP A 251 0.99 -9.23 -4.62
C ASP A 251 0.45 -10.35 -5.51
N ALA A 252 -0.45 -11.22 -5.01
CA ALA A 252 -1.17 -12.13 -5.88
C ALA A 252 -2.11 -11.38 -6.84
N GLY A 253 -2.75 -10.31 -6.36
CA GLY A 253 -3.64 -9.47 -7.17
C GLY A 253 -2.92 -8.42 -8.00
N SER A 254 -2.04 -7.62 -7.38
CA SER A 254 -1.29 -6.56 -8.07
C SER A 254 0.06 -6.32 -7.40
N PHE A 255 1.05 -5.89 -8.18
CA PHE A 255 2.36 -5.49 -7.67
C PHE A 255 2.59 -4.00 -7.93
N ILE A 256 2.82 -3.25 -6.86
CA ILE A 256 3.09 -1.81 -6.88
C ILE A 256 4.59 -1.53 -6.86
N ASP A 257 4.99 -0.32 -7.30
CA ASP A 257 6.39 0.07 -7.31
C ASP A 257 6.98 0.11 -5.89
N PRO A 258 8.12 -0.57 -5.64
CA PRO A 258 8.78 -0.57 -4.32
C PRO A 258 9.18 0.82 -3.81
N LEU A 259 9.29 1.82 -4.69
CA LEU A 259 9.57 3.20 -4.33
C LEU A 259 8.60 3.77 -3.28
N SER A 260 7.38 3.24 -3.24
CA SER A 260 6.37 3.63 -2.26
C SER A 260 6.64 3.14 -0.84
N SER A 261 7.48 2.11 -0.64
CA SER A 261 7.65 1.37 0.63
C SER A 261 6.36 0.81 1.24
N PHE A 262 5.27 0.72 0.46
CA PHE A 262 3.96 0.28 0.96
C PHE A 262 3.60 -1.19 0.63
N GLY A 263 4.51 -1.96 0.05
CA GLY A 263 4.23 -3.35 -0.35
C GLY A 263 3.72 -4.22 0.80
N VAL A 264 4.38 -4.19 1.95
CA VAL A 264 3.99 -4.94 3.16
C VAL A 264 2.65 -4.44 3.70
N LYS A 265 2.49 -3.12 3.86
CA LYS A 265 1.23 -2.53 4.33
C LYS A 265 0.06 -2.88 3.41
N LYS A 266 0.25 -2.78 2.09
CA LYS A 266 -0.75 -3.18 1.09
C LYS A 266 -1.14 -4.65 1.26
N ALA A 267 -0.16 -5.54 1.43
CA ALA A 267 -0.44 -6.98 1.59
C ALA A 267 -1.23 -7.28 2.87
N LEU A 268 -0.89 -6.62 3.99
CA LEU A 268 -1.63 -6.74 5.25
C LEU A 268 -3.07 -6.23 5.12
N SER A 269 -3.25 -5.03 4.56
CA SER A 269 -4.58 -4.43 4.37
C SER A 269 -5.45 -5.24 3.41
N SER A 270 -4.87 -5.72 2.30
CA SER A 270 -5.56 -6.59 1.34
C SER A 270 -5.95 -7.93 1.97
N GLY A 271 -5.05 -8.55 2.74
CA GLY A 271 -5.34 -9.81 3.46
C GLY A 271 -6.43 -9.64 4.51
N TRP A 272 -6.39 -8.55 5.29
CA TRP A 272 -7.43 -8.21 6.24
C TRP A 272 -8.79 -8.05 5.57
N LEU A 273 -8.86 -7.24 4.50
CA LEU A 273 -10.10 -7.02 3.77
C LEU A 273 -10.63 -8.30 3.12
N ALA A 274 -9.74 -9.14 2.56
CA ALA A 274 -10.12 -10.44 2.02
C ALA A 274 -10.74 -11.35 3.10
N GLY A 275 -10.20 -11.34 4.32
CA GLY A 275 -10.78 -12.03 5.47
C GLY A 275 -12.17 -11.53 5.82
N VAL A 276 -12.36 -10.20 5.87
CA VAL A 276 -13.67 -9.55 6.13
C VAL A 276 -14.70 -9.93 5.06
N VAL A 277 -14.32 -9.92 3.79
CA VAL A 277 -15.19 -10.28 2.66
C VAL A 277 -15.58 -11.75 2.71
N ALA A 278 -14.62 -12.66 2.86
CA ALA A 278 -14.89 -14.09 2.98
C ALA A 278 -15.78 -14.40 4.20
N HIS A 279 -15.51 -13.76 5.33
CA HIS A 279 -16.34 -13.88 6.53
C HIS A 279 -17.78 -13.40 6.27
N THR A 280 -17.94 -12.23 5.66
CA THR A 280 -19.27 -11.70 5.31
C THR A 280 -20.05 -12.69 4.44
N ALA A 281 -19.45 -13.16 3.36
CA ALA A 281 -20.08 -14.09 2.43
C ALA A 281 -20.43 -15.44 3.06
N LEU A 282 -19.61 -15.91 4.01
CA LEU A 282 -19.87 -17.18 4.72
C LEU A 282 -20.99 -17.08 5.75
N VAL A 283 -21.17 -15.92 6.38
CA VAL A 283 -22.18 -15.70 7.42
C VAL A 283 -23.49 -15.19 6.82
N GLU A 284 -23.41 -14.39 5.77
CA GLU A 284 -24.56 -13.78 5.09
C GLU A 284 -24.41 -13.90 3.57
N PRO A 285 -24.78 -15.07 3.00
CA PRO A 285 -24.57 -15.36 1.57
C PRO A 285 -25.22 -14.37 0.60
N SER A 286 -26.29 -13.69 1.01
CA SER A 286 -26.97 -12.63 0.24
C SER A 286 -26.07 -11.41 0.01
N MET A 287 -25.06 -11.19 0.84
CA MET A 287 -24.09 -10.09 0.74
C MET A 287 -22.85 -10.43 -0.11
N THR A 288 -22.75 -11.67 -0.63
CA THR A 288 -21.54 -12.13 -1.34
C THR A 288 -21.14 -11.20 -2.47
N ASP A 289 -22.04 -10.90 -3.40
CA ASP A 289 -21.71 -10.08 -4.58
C ASP A 289 -21.35 -8.65 -4.18
N THR A 290 -22.05 -8.09 -3.18
CA THR A 290 -21.76 -6.77 -2.64
C THR A 290 -20.38 -6.71 -2.01
N ALA A 291 -20.02 -7.70 -1.18
CA ALA A 291 -18.74 -7.76 -0.49
C ALA A 291 -17.57 -7.99 -1.45
N VAL A 292 -17.73 -8.91 -2.42
CA VAL A 292 -16.74 -9.17 -3.46
C VAL A 292 -16.54 -7.95 -4.35
N GLY A 293 -17.63 -7.31 -4.79
CA GLY A 293 -17.55 -6.09 -5.60
C GLY A 293 -16.89 -4.93 -4.85
N PHE A 294 -17.09 -4.82 -3.54
CA PHE A 294 -16.37 -3.86 -2.70
C PHE A 294 -14.86 -4.14 -2.67
N PHE A 295 -14.46 -5.39 -2.46
CA PHE A 295 -13.06 -5.81 -2.49
C PHE A 295 -12.40 -5.50 -3.83
N ASP A 296 -13.04 -5.92 -4.92
CA ASP A 296 -12.52 -5.76 -6.28
C ASP A 296 -12.26 -4.29 -6.62
N ARG A 297 -13.25 -3.42 -6.37
CA ARG A 297 -13.09 -1.97 -6.57
C ARG A 297 -11.97 -1.39 -5.71
N ARG A 298 -11.89 -1.80 -4.44
CA ARG A 298 -10.89 -1.29 -3.50
C ARG A 298 -9.46 -1.65 -3.90
N GLU A 299 -9.21 -2.90 -4.28
CA GLU A 299 -7.89 -3.35 -4.74
C GLU A 299 -7.49 -2.66 -6.06
N ALA A 300 -8.42 -2.53 -7.01
CA ALA A 300 -8.18 -1.80 -8.25
C ALA A 300 -7.85 -0.32 -8.01
N GLU A 301 -8.54 0.32 -7.06
CA GLU A 301 -8.29 1.71 -6.68
C GLU A 301 -6.92 1.88 -6.02
N VAL A 302 -6.56 0.99 -5.08
CA VAL A 302 -5.24 0.98 -4.44
C VAL A 302 -4.14 0.90 -5.49
N TYR A 303 -4.25 -0.03 -6.45
CA TYR A 303 -3.27 -0.13 -7.53
C TYR A 303 -3.18 1.16 -8.36
N ARG A 304 -4.30 1.71 -8.82
CA ARG A 304 -4.34 2.94 -9.60
C ARG A 304 -3.72 4.13 -8.88
N ARG A 305 -3.97 4.24 -7.58
CA ARG A 305 -3.40 5.31 -6.73
C ARG A 305 -1.88 5.22 -6.64
N TYR A 306 -1.33 4.04 -6.30
CA TYR A 306 0.13 3.87 -6.23
C TYR A 306 0.77 4.04 -7.60
N ARG A 307 0.10 3.64 -8.66
CA ARG A 307 0.57 3.82 -10.02
C ARG A 307 0.69 5.30 -10.39
N ARG A 308 -0.27 6.12 -10.01
CA ARG A 308 -0.21 7.59 -10.18
C ARG A 308 0.92 8.21 -9.35
N ALA A 309 1.04 7.84 -8.10
CA ALA A 309 2.12 8.32 -7.24
C ALA A 309 3.51 8.03 -7.82
N SER A 310 3.72 6.81 -8.35
CA SER A 310 4.98 6.46 -9.03
C SER A 310 5.21 7.30 -10.29
N ALA A 311 4.15 7.70 -11.02
CA ALA A 311 4.27 8.52 -12.21
C ALA A 311 4.93 9.88 -11.93
N GLU A 312 4.55 10.55 -10.83
CA GLU A 312 5.14 11.84 -10.42
C GLU A 312 6.65 11.72 -10.17
N PHE A 313 7.07 10.64 -9.51
CA PHE A 313 8.49 10.35 -9.31
C PHE A 313 9.22 10.10 -10.63
N PHE A 314 8.64 9.32 -11.54
CA PHE A 314 9.23 9.03 -12.83
C PHE A 314 9.34 10.28 -13.71
N GLU A 315 8.35 11.16 -13.68
CA GLU A 315 8.38 12.45 -14.39
C GLU A 315 9.47 13.38 -13.84
N SER A 316 9.59 13.48 -12.52
CA SER A 316 10.66 14.25 -11.88
C SER A 316 12.05 13.71 -12.27
N ALA A 317 12.25 12.39 -12.22
CA ALA A 317 13.50 11.78 -12.62
C ALA A 317 13.77 11.91 -14.14
N ALA A 318 12.73 11.82 -14.99
CA ALA A 318 12.85 12.03 -16.43
C ALA A 318 13.28 13.47 -16.78
N ALA A 319 12.75 14.45 -16.06
CA ALA A 319 13.12 15.84 -16.21
C ALA A 319 14.60 16.09 -15.81
N ALA A 320 15.04 15.43 -14.73
CA ALA A 320 16.39 15.62 -14.20
C ALA A 320 17.47 14.87 -14.98
N HIS A 321 17.24 13.60 -15.31
CA HIS A 321 18.25 12.73 -15.93
C HIS A 321 18.17 12.70 -17.45
N GLY A 322 17.01 12.94 -18.06
CA GLY A 322 16.82 13.04 -19.52
C GLY A 322 16.99 11.74 -20.29
N THR A 323 17.17 10.59 -19.62
CA THR A 323 17.45 9.28 -20.24
C THR A 323 16.19 8.56 -20.71
N THR A 324 16.36 7.58 -21.60
CA THR A 324 15.28 6.71 -22.10
C THR A 324 14.66 5.90 -20.95
N TYR A 325 15.47 5.43 -20.00
CA TYR A 325 15.00 4.68 -18.83
C TYR A 325 13.84 5.39 -18.11
N TRP A 326 14.00 6.66 -17.80
CA TRP A 326 13.01 7.46 -17.07
C TRP A 326 11.86 7.93 -17.96
N LYS A 327 12.16 8.31 -19.22
CA LYS A 327 11.15 8.76 -20.19
C LYS A 327 10.14 7.66 -20.49
N ASP A 328 10.59 6.44 -20.72
CA ASP A 328 9.73 5.29 -21.00
C ASP A 328 8.81 4.97 -19.80
N ARG A 329 9.35 5.06 -18.57
CA ARG A 329 8.57 4.85 -17.34
C ARG A 329 7.54 5.94 -17.10
N ALA A 330 7.90 7.19 -17.28
CA ALA A 330 6.99 8.32 -17.19
C ALA A 330 5.87 8.23 -18.24
N GLU A 331 6.21 7.85 -19.47
CA GLU A 331 5.24 7.68 -20.54
C GLU A 331 4.31 6.47 -20.29
N ALA A 332 4.85 5.34 -19.86
CA ALA A 332 4.06 4.16 -19.49
C ALA A 332 3.10 4.48 -18.33
N ALA A 333 3.56 5.26 -17.35
CA ALA A 333 2.74 5.70 -16.23
C ALA A 333 1.57 6.59 -16.67
N ARG A 334 1.79 7.55 -17.57
CA ARG A 334 0.74 8.41 -18.13
C ARG A 334 -0.29 7.63 -18.93
N ARG A 335 0.13 6.65 -19.72
CA ARG A 335 -0.80 5.82 -20.53
C ARG A 335 -1.72 4.94 -19.66
N SER A 336 -1.28 4.57 -18.49
CA SER A 336 -2.02 3.71 -17.55
C SER A 336 -2.81 4.51 -16.50
N GLY A 337 -2.59 5.83 -16.40
CA GLY A 337 -3.26 6.74 -15.49
C GLY A 337 -4.51 7.34 -16.14
N GLY A 338 -5.67 7.17 -15.51
CA GLY A 338 -6.84 7.98 -15.79
C GLY A 338 -6.60 9.45 -15.44
N PRO A 339 -7.59 10.36 -15.63
CA PRO A 339 -7.41 11.81 -15.54
C PRO A 339 -6.75 12.28 -14.24
N GLU A 340 -6.00 13.38 -14.38
CA GLU A 340 -5.15 14.01 -13.37
C GLU A 340 -5.88 14.30 -12.04
N GLY A 341 -5.22 13.99 -10.95
CA GLY A 341 -5.54 14.46 -9.59
C GLY A 341 -5.26 13.42 -8.52
N ASP A 342 -4.21 13.61 -7.78
CA ASP A 342 -3.97 13.37 -6.36
C ASP A 342 -2.56 12.91 -6.05
N SER A 343 -1.86 13.73 -5.25
CA SER A 343 -0.58 13.41 -4.60
C SER A 343 -0.72 12.24 -3.61
N PRO A 344 0.35 11.48 -3.35
CA PRO A 344 0.33 10.31 -2.48
C PRO A 344 0.08 10.70 -1.03
N GLY A 345 -1.19 10.77 -0.65
CA GLY A 345 -1.62 10.83 0.75
C GLY A 345 -1.76 9.42 1.32
N ASP A 346 -1.91 9.33 2.63
CA ASP A 346 -2.08 8.11 3.41
C ASP A 346 -3.02 7.09 2.73
N PRO A 347 -2.58 5.84 2.48
CA PRO A 347 -3.40 4.78 1.87
C PRO A 347 -4.59 4.35 2.73
N ASP A 348 -4.64 4.68 4.03
CA ASP A 348 -5.81 4.48 4.89
C ASP A 348 -6.92 5.51 4.67
N ARG A 349 -6.67 6.53 3.86
CA ARG A 349 -7.76 7.34 3.34
C ARG A 349 -8.63 6.42 2.48
N ILE A 350 -9.81 6.14 2.98
CA ILE A 350 -10.93 5.73 2.11
C ILE A 350 -10.99 6.84 1.08
N ALA A 351 -10.57 6.54 -0.15
CA ALA A 351 -10.48 7.55 -1.16
C ALA A 351 -11.90 8.08 -1.36
N SER A 352 -12.09 9.33 -0.97
CA SER A 352 -13.14 10.11 -1.59
C SER A 352 -12.72 10.22 -3.04
N GLU A 353 -13.60 9.96 -3.97
CA GLU A 353 -13.39 10.22 -5.41
C GLU A 353 -13.20 11.72 -5.69
N VAL A 354 -13.17 12.53 -4.65
CA VAL A 354 -12.93 13.97 -4.70
C VAL A 354 -11.43 14.22 -4.81
N PRO A 355 -10.97 14.85 -5.90
CA PRO A 355 -9.57 15.15 -6.11
C PRO A 355 -8.99 15.96 -4.94
N GLU A 356 -7.79 15.59 -4.46
CA GLU A 356 -7.15 16.30 -3.34
C GLU A 356 -6.97 17.80 -3.63
N LEU A 357 -6.71 18.16 -4.88
CA LEU A 357 -6.61 19.56 -5.29
C LEU A 357 -7.90 20.31 -5.03
N GLU A 358 -9.06 19.69 -5.30
CA GLU A 358 -10.37 20.31 -5.04
C GLU A 358 -10.63 20.43 -3.53
N VAL A 359 -10.23 19.39 -2.75
CA VAL A 359 -10.31 19.45 -1.28
C VAL A 359 -9.43 20.56 -0.72
N ARG A 360 -8.21 20.70 -1.23
CA ARG A 360 -7.31 21.81 -0.84
C ARG A 360 -7.88 23.18 -1.21
N ARG A 361 -8.44 23.33 -2.41
CA ARG A 361 -9.12 24.58 -2.83
C ARG A 361 -10.30 24.90 -1.92
N ALA A 362 -11.14 23.92 -1.63
CA ALA A 362 -12.27 24.09 -0.70
C ALA A 362 -11.78 24.48 0.71
N PHE A 363 -10.71 23.86 1.19
CA PHE A 363 -10.10 24.21 2.47
C PHE A 363 -9.57 25.64 2.51
N ASP A 364 -8.86 26.07 1.46
CA ASP A 364 -8.34 27.44 1.34
C ASP A 364 -9.45 28.48 1.24
N ASP A 365 -10.57 28.13 0.61
CA ASP A 365 -11.76 29.00 0.55
C ASP A 365 -12.46 29.09 1.89
N LEU A 366 -12.58 27.99 2.63
CA LEU A 366 -13.12 27.99 4.00
C LEU A 366 -12.29 28.88 4.93
N ARG A 367 -10.96 28.85 4.82
CA ARG A 367 -10.05 29.68 5.62
C ARG A 367 -10.19 31.19 5.38
N LYS A 368 -10.64 31.60 4.20
CA LYS A 368 -10.83 33.03 3.84
C LYS A 368 -12.17 33.60 4.30
N ARG A 369 -13.10 32.74 4.72
CA ARG A 369 -14.45 33.11 5.10
C ARG A 369 -14.53 33.47 6.58
N THR A 370 -15.34 34.48 6.88
CA THR A 370 -15.65 34.87 8.27
C THR A 370 -16.82 34.10 8.85
N SER A 371 -17.60 33.40 8.01
CA SER A 371 -18.76 32.59 8.41
C SER A 371 -18.90 31.38 7.45
N LEU A 372 -19.28 30.22 8.00
CA LEU A 372 -19.41 28.99 7.23
C LEU A 372 -20.58 29.03 6.22
N ARG A 373 -21.76 29.48 6.66
CA ARG A 373 -23.00 29.56 5.85
C ARG A 373 -23.14 28.38 4.87
N ALA A 374 -23.26 27.18 5.42
CA ALA A 374 -23.41 25.96 4.63
C ALA A 374 -24.88 25.65 4.39
N ALA A 375 -25.17 25.01 3.26
CA ALA A 375 -26.45 24.38 2.96
C ALA A 375 -26.20 23.00 2.34
N PRO A 376 -27.15 22.05 2.43
CA PRO A 376 -27.06 20.81 1.68
C PRO A 376 -26.95 21.08 0.17
N GLY A 377 -26.06 20.34 -0.52
CA GLY A 377 -25.85 20.50 -1.95
C GLY A 377 -27.11 20.27 -2.77
N SER A 378 -27.28 21.05 -3.81
CA SER A 378 -28.48 21.04 -4.67
C SER A 378 -28.72 19.69 -5.39
N THR A 379 -27.66 18.88 -5.57
CA THR A 379 -27.71 17.56 -6.19
C THR A 379 -27.53 16.42 -5.19
N LEU A 380 -27.60 16.72 -3.89
CA LEU A 380 -27.42 15.75 -2.81
C LEU A 380 -28.45 14.61 -2.91
N ARG A 381 -27.95 13.40 -2.84
CA ARG A 381 -28.78 12.18 -2.78
C ARG A 381 -28.17 11.16 -1.82
N THR A 382 -29.00 10.26 -1.32
CA THR A 382 -28.57 9.17 -0.43
C THR A 382 -28.87 7.83 -1.09
N PHE A 383 -27.94 6.87 -0.93
CA PHE A 383 -28.13 5.46 -1.34
C PHE A 383 -27.41 4.53 -0.37
N GLU A 384 -27.80 3.25 -0.37
CA GLU A 384 -27.14 2.22 0.45
C GLU A 384 -25.85 1.76 -0.23
N GLY A 385 -24.72 1.97 0.44
CA GLY A 385 -23.39 1.58 -0.03
C GLY A 385 -22.64 0.68 0.96
N PRO A 386 -21.71 -0.16 0.48
CA PRO A 386 -20.98 -1.07 1.35
C PRO A 386 -19.89 -0.36 2.16
N VAL A 387 -19.82 -0.69 3.46
CA VAL A 387 -18.74 -0.27 4.38
C VAL A 387 -18.30 -1.44 5.23
N VAL A 388 -17.04 -1.38 5.69
CA VAL A 388 -16.57 -2.31 6.73
C VAL A 388 -17.03 -1.81 8.09
N ARG A 389 -17.72 -2.66 8.84
CA ARG A 389 -18.10 -2.41 10.24
C ARG A 389 -17.72 -3.62 11.09
N GLY A 390 -16.74 -3.44 11.98
CA GLY A 390 -16.11 -4.56 12.66
C GLY A 390 -15.49 -5.51 11.64
N HIS A 391 -15.94 -6.76 11.63
CA HIS A 391 -15.40 -7.80 10.74
C HIS A 391 -16.35 -8.17 9.58
N ARG A 392 -17.25 -7.26 9.17
CA ARG A 392 -18.24 -7.50 8.12
C ARG A 392 -18.38 -6.31 7.17
N ILE A 393 -18.76 -6.62 5.94
CA ILE A 393 -19.33 -5.64 5.02
C ILE A 393 -20.82 -5.50 5.35
N VAL A 394 -21.25 -4.27 5.55
CA VAL A 394 -22.66 -3.90 5.75
C VAL A 394 -23.04 -2.79 4.80
N LEU A 395 -24.34 -2.68 4.47
CA LEU A 395 -24.85 -1.55 3.71
C LEU A 395 -25.24 -0.43 4.67
N LEU A 396 -24.73 0.76 4.40
CA LEU A 396 -25.10 1.98 5.13
C LEU A 396 -25.42 3.11 4.14
N PRO A 397 -26.23 4.09 4.55
CA PRO A 397 -26.47 5.26 3.73
C PRO A 397 -25.18 5.99 3.37
N HIS A 398 -24.96 6.28 2.09
CA HIS A 398 -23.91 7.12 1.56
C HIS A 398 -24.50 8.40 1.00
N LEU A 399 -23.73 9.49 1.05
CA LEU A 399 -24.08 10.75 0.42
C LEU A 399 -23.39 10.83 -0.96
N ALA A 400 -24.15 11.13 -1.98
CA ALA A 400 -23.67 11.36 -3.33
C ALA A 400 -24.16 12.70 -3.87
N SER A 401 -23.48 13.21 -4.89
CA SER A 401 -23.83 14.43 -5.61
C SER A 401 -23.55 14.29 -7.11
N GLY A 402 -23.76 15.33 -7.88
CA GLY A 402 -23.36 15.37 -9.28
C GLY A 402 -21.84 15.30 -9.49
N THR A 403 -21.04 15.82 -8.53
CA THR A 403 -19.57 15.80 -8.56
C THR A 403 -18.96 14.56 -7.88
N CYS A 404 -19.75 13.83 -7.10
CA CYS A 404 -19.35 12.60 -6.43
C CYS A 404 -20.45 11.53 -6.57
N PRO A 405 -20.62 10.93 -7.76
CA PRO A 405 -21.72 10.01 -8.05
C PRO A 405 -21.64 8.68 -7.30
N GLU A 406 -20.44 8.19 -7.02
CA GLU A 406 -20.19 6.94 -6.27
C GLU A 406 -20.48 7.08 -4.77
N GLY A 407 -20.55 8.31 -4.29
CA GLY A 407 -20.92 8.65 -2.93
C GLY A 407 -19.84 8.37 -1.88
N ILE A 408 -19.96 9.06 -0.75
CA ILE A 408 -19.03 8.96 0.38
C ILE A 408 -19.82 8.82 1.66
N ARG A 409 -19.35 7.98 2.58
CA ARG A 409 -19.93 7.84 3.93
C ARG A 409 -19.01 8.45 5.00
N TYR A 410 -17.72 8.16 4.95
CA TYR A 410 -16.77 8.59 5.98
C TYR A 410 -15.55 9.27 5.35
N VAL A 411 -15.05 10.31 6.03
CA VAL A 411 -13.76 10.95 5.74
C VAL A 411 -13.00 11.06 7.05
N ARG A 412 -11.85 10.39 7.18
CA ARG A 412 -11.03 10.35 8.41
C ARG A 412 -11.83 10.04 9.69
N GLY A 413 -12.76 9.10 9.61
CA GLY A 413 -13.62 8.74 10.71
C GLY A 413 -14.81 9.67 10.96
N VAL A 414 -14.90 10.80 10.24
CA VAL A 414 -16.05 11.71 10.30
C VAL A 414 -17.20 11.14 9.48
N ASP A 415 -18.35 10.96 10.10
CA ASP A 415 -19.61 10.58 9.45
C ASP A 415 -20.17 11.77 8.67
N LEU A 416 -20.17 11.70 7.35
CA LEU A 416 -20.62 12.80 6.49
C LEU A 416 -22.13 13.04 6.56
N LEU A 417 -22.94 12.03 6.87
CA LEU A 417 -24.38 12.26 7.11
C LEU A 417 -24.58 13.20 8.29
N SER A 418 -23.94 12.87 9.41
CA SER A 418 -24.01 13.74 10.61
C SER A 418 -23.40 15.11 10.36
N LEU A 419 -22.32 15.19 9.57
CA LEU A 419 -21.70 16.46 9.24
C LEU A 419 -22.59 17.34 8.38
N VAL A 420 -23.21 16.78 7.32
CA VAL A 420 -24.13 17.51 6.44
C VAL A 420 -25.41 17.94 7.13
N ASP A 421 -25.86 17.18 8.14
CA ASP A 421 -26.99 17.54 8.99
C ASP A 421 -26.64 18.70 9.96
N VAL A 422 -25.45 18.66 10.55
CA VAL A 422 -25.04 19.64 11.58
C VAL A 422 -24.52 20.95 10.99
N ALA A 423 -23.68 20.89 9.95
CA ALA A 423 -22.94 22.06 9.44
C ALA A 423 -23.84 23.26 9.04
N PRO A 424 -25.03 23.06 8.41
CA PRO A 424 -25.92 24.17 8.03
C PRO A 424 -26.46 25.01 9.19
N HIS A 425 -26.47 24.44 10.38
CA HIS A 425 -27.04 25.10 11.58
C HIS A 425 -26.04 25.96 12.36
N HIS A 426 -24.76 26.00 11.91
CA HIS A 426 -23.69 26.70 12.62
C HIS A 426 -22.92 27.62 11.68
N ALA A 427 -22.86 28.92 12.04
CA ALA A 427 -22.12 29.91 11.28
C ALA A 427 -20.59 29.83 11.49
N GLU A 428 -20.18 29.30 12.65
CA GLU A 428 -18.76 29.19 13.02
C GLU A 428 -18.32 27.72 13.03
N VAL A 429 -17.15 27.45 12.43
CA VAL A 429 -16.59 26.08 12.34
C VAL A 429 -16.39 25.44 13.72
N PRO A 430 -15.86 26.14 14.76
CA PRO A 430 -15.73 25.56 16.10
C PRO A 430 -17.07 25.12 16.73
N ASP A 431 -18.14 25.86 16.48
CA ASP A 431 -19.47 25.54 16.98
C ASP A 431 -20.03 24.30 16.26
N GLY A 432 -19.86 24.24 14.94
CA GLY A 432 -20.21 23.05 14.13
C GLY A 432 -19.45 21.80 14.57
N TRP A 433 -18.15 21.91 14.81
CA TRP A 433 -17.34 20.80 15.33
C TRP A 433 -17.79 20.34 16.71
N THR A 434 -18.09 21.30 17.61
CA THR A 434 -18.59 20.99 18.95
C THR A 434 -19.95 20.30 18.88
N ALA A 435 -20.85 20.74 18.01
CA ALA A 435 -22.16 20.15 17.80
C ALA A 435 -22.05 18.76 17.19
N TYR A 436 -21.17 18.57 16.20
CA TYR A 436 -20.87 17.26 15.62
C TYR A 436 -20.40 16.26 16.68
N ASN A 437 -19.44 16.64 17.53
CA ASN A 437 -18.89 15.77 18.58
C ASN A 437 -19.89 15.44 19.71
N ARG A 438 -21.05 16.13 19.75
CA ARG A 438 -22.18 15.77 20.62
C ARG A 438 -23.13 14.78 19.95
N ALA A 439 -23.26 14.84 18.62
CA ALA A 439 -24.22 14.06 17.84
C ALA A 439 -23.65 12.74 17.31
N ALA A 440 -22.32 12.67 17.13
CA ALA A 440 -21.61 11.54 16.53
C ALA A 440 -20.34 11.19 17.35
N PRO A 441 -19.66 10.07 17.07
CA PRO A 441 -18.38 9.76 17.70
C PRO A 441 -17.38 10.92 17.57
N PRO A 442 -16.71 11.30 18.68
CA PRO A 442 -15.87 12.49 18.69
C PRO A 442 -14.64 12.32 17.78
N VAL A 443 -14.33 13.39 17.04
CA VAL A 443 -13.20 13.47 16.12
C VAL A 443 -12.35 14.69 16.41
N SER A 444 -11.09 14.67 15.94
CA SER A 444 -10.20 15.82 16.05
C SER A 444 -10.69 16.98 15.17
N LEU A 445 -10.35 18.22 15.54
CA LEU A 445 -10.64 19.38 14.69
C LEU A 445 -9.99 19.29 13.29
N PRO A 446 -8.73 18.84 13.14
CA PRO A 446 -8.14 18.64 11.82
C PRO A 446 -8.91 17.64 10.93
N ASP A 447 -9.41 16.55 11.50
CA ASP A 447 -10.20 15.55 10.76
C ASP A 447 -11.55 16.11 10.36
N TYR A 448 -12.22 16.83 11.27
CA TYR A 448 -13.47 17.52 10.97
C TYR A 448 -13.31 18.55 9.85
N LEU A 449 -12.25 19.37 9.90
CA LEU A 449 -11.94 20.36 8.85
C LEU A 449 -11.68 19.70 7.49
N THR A 450 -10.95 18.57 7.49
CA THR A 450 -10.73 17.81 6.26
C THR A 450 -12.04 17.25 5.70
N ALA A 451 -12.90 16.70 6.54
CA ALA A 451 -14.19 16.18 6.12
C ALA A 451 -15.13 17.29 5.61
N LEU A 452 -15.12 18.46 6.28
CA LEU A 452 -15.90 19.63 5.86
C LEU A 452 -15.44 20.11 4.48
N ALA A 453 -14.14 20.30 4.27
CA ALA A 453 -13.58 20.68 2.97
C ALA A 453 -13.92 19.65 1.88
N THR A 454 -13.85 18.36 2.21
CA THR A 454 -14.26 17.28 1.30
C THR A 454 -15.74 17.36 0.97
N ALA A 455 -16.61 17.63 1.93
CA ALA A 455 -18.05 17.76 1.70
C ALA A 455 -18.39 18.91 0.75
N PHE A 456 -17.69 20.04 0.86
CA PHE A 456 -17.83 21.15 -0.10
C PHE A 456 -17.28 20.79 -1.48
N ALA A 457 -16.07 20.23 -1.57
CA ALA A 457 -15.47 19.81 -2.82
C ALA A 457 -16.28 18.73 -3.54
N ALA A 458 -16.92 17.84 -2.77
CA ALA A 458 -17.81 16.80 -3.28
C ALA A 458 -19.22 17.34 -3.66
N GLY A 459 -19.52 18.62 -3.45
CA GLY A 459 -20.86 19.16 -3.66
C GLY A 459 -21.94 18.56 -2.75
N LEU A 460 -21.54 17.99 -1.60
CA LEU A 460 -22.48 17.52 -0.56
C LEU A 460 -22.97 18.69 0.30
N LEU A 461 -22.13 19.72 0.42
CA LEU A 461 -22.44 21.03 0.98
C LEU A 461 -22.16 22.10 -0.06
N GLU A 462 -22.96 23.16 -0.04
CA GLU A 462 -22.80 24.38 -0.84
C GLU A 462 -22.82 25.59 0.10
N HIS A 463 -22.23 26.70 -0.34
CA HIS A 463 -22.35 27.95 0.39
C HIS A 463 -23.75 28.55 0.20
N SER A 464 -24.46 28.82 1.29
CA SER A 464 -25.71 29.62 1.23
C SER A 464 -25.38 31.11 1.16
N GLU A 465 -26.16 31.86 0.40
CA GLU A 465 -26.07 33.33 0.31
C GLU A 465 -26.31 34.03 1.66
#